data_b52366a78ddfa004ba2071bb30dd091e
#
_entry.id   b52366a78ddfa004ba2071bb30dd091e
#
_cell.length_a   1.000
_cell.length_b   1.000
_cell.length_c   1.000
_cell.angle_alpha   90.00
_cell.angle_beta   90.00
_cell.angle_gamma   90.00
#
_symmetry.space_group_name_H-M   'P 1'
#
loop_
_entity.id
_entity.type
_entity.pdbx_description
1 polymer ?
#
loop_
_entity_poly.entity_id
_entity_poly.type
_entity_poly.pdbx_seq_one_letter_code
_entity_poly.pdbx_strand_id
1 'polypeptide(L)'
;IAIQQKLQVHEKLTIPFENSIYSTNYSKVSLGHVIRKNASNYHTIGYRYLYRSRLDLQDSIIRQGSIELFKLQMAYKPNSSGVKLDSLTFFNIESYPNSDEYFSELTTTLRLGIEQVLLQEKKELLLYYDKGKQYEFEALSFVPKIMTGFSYRDSAKAFVGAGVMVEKFISPKTYIQSNNEYVQFSHGSVQKRHSIAVHQKVLSHSKIAIELSHIKDEVEQNAMRINYALFF
;
A
#
# COMPACT_ATOMS: atom_id res chain seq x y z
N ILE A 1 19.43 -44.38 0.94
CA ILE A 1 20.17 -43.48 -0.01
C ILE A 1 19.31 -42.26 -0.33
N ALA A 2 18.00 -42.39 -0.61
CA ALA A 2 17.13 -41.23 -0.93
C ALA A 2 16.93 -40.24 0.25
N ILE A 3 16.96 -40.73 1.49
CA ILE A 3 16.79 -39.89 2.70
C ILE A 3 18.04 -39.04 2.97
N GLN A 4 19.23 -39.55 2.70
CA GLN A 4 20.46 -38.78 2.88
C GLN A 4 20.64 -37.67 1.84
N GLN A 5 20.13 -37.84 0.61
CA GLN A 5 20.14 -36.78 -0.39
C GLN A 5 19.18 -35.63 -0.04
N LYS A 6 18.03 -35.92 0.60
CA LYS A 6 17.12 -34.85 1.07
C LYS A 6 17.68 -34.06 2.23
N LEU A 7 18.45 -34.69 3.14
CA LEU A 7 19.11 -33.99 4.25
C LEU A 7 20.25 -33.06 3.78
N GLN A 8 20.96 -33.42 2.72
CA GLN A 8 22.05 -32.56 2.18
C GLN A 8 21.54 -31.29 1.48
N VAL A 9 20.29 -31.28 1.00
CA VAL A 9 19.70 -30.07 0.42
C VAL A 9 19.29 -29.07 1.51
N HIS A 10 18.96 -29.52 2.71
CA HIS A 10 18.65 -28.64 3.84
C HIS A 10 19.85 -27.96 4.49
N GLU A 11 21.06 -28.55 4.42
CA GLU A 11 22.26 -27.91 4.98
C GLU A 11 22.82 -26.74 4.18
N LYS A 12 22.39 -26.56 2.91
CA LYS A 12 22.80 -25.40 2.08
C LYS A 12 21.98 -24.15 2.25
N LEU A 13 20.92 -24.19 3.05
CA LEU A 13 20.09 -23.02 3.39
C LEU A 13 20.46 -22.39 4.74
N THR A 14 21.75 -22.33 5.08
CA THR A 14 22.22 -21.33 6.04
C THR A 14 22.24 -19.97 5.33
N ILE A 15 21.08 -19.38 5.23
CA ILE A 15 20.93 -17.97 4.92
C ILE A 15 21.69 -17.22 6.02
N PRO A 16 22.68 -16.40 5.70
CA PRO A 16 23.28 -15.53 6.69
C PRO A 16 22.22 -14.53 7.16
N PHE A 17 21.52 -14.89 8.22
CA PHE A 17 20.43 -14.10 8.81
C PHE A 17 20.95 -12.78 9.43
N GLU A 18 22.27 -12.62 9.51
CA GLU A 18 22.88 -11.57 10.31
C GLU A 18 22.91 -10.17 9.67
N ASN A 19 22.82 -10.03 8.36
CA ASN A 19 23.03 -8.72 7.75
C ASN A 19 21.78 -8.06 7.14
N SER A 20 20.66 -8.74 7.03
CA SER A 20 19.47 -8.18 6.36
C SER A 20 18.45 -7.56 7.30
N ILE A 21 18.46 -7.90 8.59
CA ILE A 21 17.46 -7.43 9.56
C ILE A 21 17.77 -6.01 10.05
N TYR A 22 19.01 -5.58 10.05
CA TYR A 22 19.43 -4.32 10.66
C TYR A 22 19.50 -3.12 9.70
N SER A 23 19.37 -3.31 8.41
CA SER A 23 19.66 -2.23 7.46
C SER A 23 18.45 -1.45 6.94
N THR A 24 17.21 -1.66 7.43
CA THR A 24 16.03 -1.18 6.71
C THR A 24 14.91 -0.55 7.55
N ASN A 25 15.21 0.04 8.68
CA ASN A 25 14.26 0.91 9.36
C ASN A 25 14.46 2.33 8.84
N TYR A 26 13.81 2.67 7.74
CA TYR A 26 13.91 4.01 7.18
C TYR A 26 12.75 4.87 7.65
N SER A 27 13.07 6.00 8.24
CA SER A 27 12.15 7.12 8.25
C SER A 27 12.03 7.67 6.83
N LYS A 28 10.86 8.19 6.49
CA LYS A 28 10.58 8.69 5.15
C LYS A 28 9.90 10.04 5.20
N VAL A 29 10.44 10.99 4.46
CA VAL A 29 9.75 12.26 4.15
C VAL A 29 9.28 12.21 2.71
N SER A 30 8.10 12.71 2.45
CA SER A 30 7.54 12.80 1.11
C SER A 30 6.95 14.17 0.84
N LEU A 31 7.14 14.64 -0.38
CA LEU A 31 6.48 15.80 -0.94
C LEU A 31 5.57 15.33 -2.06
N GLY A 32 4.35 15.84 -2.10
CA GLY A 32 3.38 15.45 -3.11
C GLY A 32 2.59 16.62 -3.66
N HIS A 33 2.01 16.39 -4.82
CA HIS A 33 1.04 17.26 -5.45
C HIS A 33 -0.16 16.43 -5.88
N VAL A 34 -1.36 16.90 -5.54
CA VAL A 34 -2.62 16.22 -5.86
C VAL A 34 -3.43 17.12 -6.79
N ILE A 35 -3.73 16.61 -7.98
CA ILE A 35 -4.55 17.24 -8.99
C ILE A 35 -5.90 16.53 -8.99
N ARG A 36 -7.00 17.29 -8.92
CA ARG A 36 -8.36 16.76 -8.87
C ARG A 36 -9.21 17.38 -9.95
N LYS A 37 -10.03 16.55 -10.62
CA LYS A 37 -10.85 17.03 -11.75
C LYS A 37 -11.88 18.09 -11.35
N ASN A 38 -12.54 17.92 -10.20
CA ASN A 38 -13.68 18.76 -9.80
C ASN A 38 -13.45 19.44 -8.42
N ALA A 39 -12.21 19.64 -8.01
CA ALA A 39 -11.89 20.24 -6.74
C ALA A 39 -10.51 20.93 -6.78
N SER A 40 -10.22 21.75 -5.79
CA SER A 40 -8.94 22.46 -5.70
C SER A 40 -7.77 21.51 -5.59
N ASN A 41 -6.72 21.75 -6.35
CA ASN A 41 -5.44 21.06 -6.21
C ASN A 41 -4.78 21.44 -4.88
N TYR A 42 -3.91 20.55 -4.39
CA TYR A 42 -3.19 20.82 -3.15
C TYR A 42 -1.82 20.12 -3.14
N HIS A 43 -0.94 20.64 -2.28
CA HIS A 43 0.36 20.05 -2.02
C HIS A 43 0.29 19.24 -0.74
N THR A 44 1.12 18.20 -0.63
CA THR A 44 1.22 17.40 0.58
C THR A 44 2.66 17.30 1.04
N ILE A 45 2.84 17.30 2.35
CA ILE A 45 4.07 16.90 3.00
C ILE A 45 3.76 15.73 3.92
N GLY A 46 4.54 14.68 3.83
CA GLY A 46 4.34 13.48 4.63
C GLY A 46 5.60 13.08 5.37
N TYR A 47 5.40 12.54 6.57
CA TYR A 47 6.43 11.89 7.36
C TYR A 47 5.96 10.50 7.77
N ARG A 48 6.88 9.52 7.75
CA ARG A 48 6.66 8.16 8.22
C ARG A 48 7.78 7.77 9.15
N TYR A 49 7.42 7.34 10.34
CA TYR A 49 8.41 6.96 11.36
C TYR A 49 9.11 5.65 11.03
N LEU A 50 8.35 4.60 10.75
CA LEU A 50 8.86 3.31 10.33
C LEU A 50 8.20 2.94 9.02
N TYR A 51 9.03 2.69 8.02
CA TYR A 51 8.55 2.28 6.70
C TYR A 51 9.47 1.21 6.14
N ARG A 52 8.89 0.07 5.87
CA ARG A 52 9.52 -1.00 5.11
C ARG A 52 8.56 -1.41 4.01
N SER A 53 8.95 -1.20 2.78
CA SER A 53 8.18 -1.64 1.62
C SER A 53 8.82 -2.91 1.05
N ARG A 54 7.97 -3.82 0.63
CA ARG A 54 8.31 -5.00 -0.17
C ARG A 54 9.22 -4.68 -1.37
N LEU A 55 9.13 -3.46 -1.88
CA LEU A 55 9.80 -2.99 -3.09
C LEU A 55 11.13 -2.28 -2.81
N ASP A 56 11.39 -1.94 -1.56
CA ASP A 56 12.66 -1.30 -1.16
C ASP A 56 13.73 -2.37 -0.86
N LEU A 57 13.34 -3.63 -0.76
CA LEU A 57 14.23 -4.77 -0.53
C LEU A 57 14.80 -5.22 -1.88
N GLN A 58 16.04 -4.85 -2.14
CA GLN A 58 16.77 -5.24 -3.36
C GLN A 58 17.13 -6.74 -3.41
N ASP A 59 17.13 -7.41 -2.27
CA ASP A 59 17.48 -8.82 -2.19
C ASP A 59 16.22 -9.68 -2.24
N SER A 60 16.16 -10.51 -3.25
CA SER A 60 15.02 -11.32 -3.70
C SER A 60 14.41 -12.29 -2.69
N ILE A 61 14.96 -12.39 -1.48
CA ILE A 61 14.59 -13.44 -0.53
C ILE A 61 13.47 -13.01 0.43
N ILE A 62 13.20 -11.71 0.62
CA ILE A 62 12.22 -11.24 1.61
C ILE A 62 11.25 -10.21 1.01
N ARG A 63 10.58 -10.56 -0.08
CA ARG A 63 9.43 -9.78 -0.59
C ARG A 63 8.13 -10.10 0.16
N GLN A 64 8.22 -10.53 1.42
CA GLN A 64 7.11 -11.17 2.12
C GLN A 64 6.19 -10.21 2.86
N GLY A 65 6.45 -8.91 2.84
CA GLY A 65 5.55 -7.99 3.51
C GLY A 65 6.02 -6.55 3.51
N SER A 66 5.13 -5.67 3.91
CA SER A 66 5.42 -4.28 4.20
C SER A 66 4.90 -3.91 5.59
N ILE A 67 5.60 -3.00 6.24
CA ILE A 67 5.19 -2.42 7.51
C ILE A 67 5.32 -0.91 7.39
N GLU A 68 4.23 -0.21 7.71
CA GLU A 68 4.21 1.23 7.84
C GLU A 68 3.65 1.58 9.23
N LEU A 69 4.42 2.30 10.04
CA LEU A 69 3.97 2.81 11.33
C LEU A 69 4.05 4.33 11.32
N PHE A 70 3.01 4.96 11.88
CA PHE A 70 2.92 6.41 12.04
C PHE A 70 3.25 7.21 10.78
N LYS A 71 2.39 7.11 9.77
CA LYS A 71 2.41 8.02 8.63
C LYS A 71 1.53 9.22 8.93
N LEU A 72 2.13 10.38 8.97
CA LEU A 72 1.45 11.66 9.02
C LEU A 72 1.54 12.31 7.64
N GLN A 73 0.42 12.77 7.09
CA GLN A 73 0.38 13.53 5.86
C GLN A 73 -0.43 14.81 6.07
N MET A 74 0.18 15.92 5.75
CA MET A 74 -0.41 17.24 5.83
C MET A 74 -0.66 17.79 4.42
N ALA A 75 -1.75 18.51 4.22
CA ALA A 75 -2.13 19.13 2.97
C ALA A 75 -2.08 20.66 3.10
N TYR A 76 -1.53 21.31 2.08
CA TYR A 76 -1.55 22.74 1.90
C TYR A 76 -2.29 23.10 0.61
N LYS A 77 -3.34 23.90 0.72
CA LYS A 77 -4.10 24.43 -0.42
C LYS A 77 -3.70 25.91 -0.63
N PRO A 78 -3.21 26.32 -1.81
CA PRO A 78 -2.75 27.69 -2.04
C PRO A 78 -3.79 28.78 -1.73
N ASN A 79 -5.08 28.45 -1.90
CA ASN A 79 -6.19 29.40 -1.74
C ASN A 79 -6.96 29.25 -0.42
N SER A 80 -6.41 28.53 0.56
CA SER A 80 -7.02 28.36 1.88
C SER A 80 -6.05 28.75 3.00
N SER A 81 -6.57 29.29 4.08
CA SER A 81 -5.76 29.58 5.25
C SER A 81 -5.30 28.27 5.93
N GLY A 82 -3.98 28.05 5.95
CA GLY A 82 -3.34 27.05 6.79
C GLY A 82 -3.13 25.65 6.18
N VAL A 83 -2.39 24.87 6.94
CA VAL A 83 -2.08 23.47 6.68
C VAL A 83 -3.11 22.61 7.38
N LYS A 84 -3.65 21.60 6.69
CA LYS A 84 -4.64 20.67 7.24
C LYS A 84 -4.07 19.26 7.28
N LEU A 85 -4.50 18.46 8.25
CA LEU A 85 -4.19 17.02 8.24
C LEU A 85 -4.83 16.38 7.00
N ASP A 86 -4.06 15.72 6.16
CA ASP A 86 -4.57 14.93 5.01
C ASP A 86 -4.91 13.51 5.46
N SER A 87 -3.93 12.83 6.03
CA SER A 87 -4.14 11.48 6.59
C SER A 87 -3.19 11.21 7.77
N LEU A 88 -3.60 10.29 8.63
CA LEU A 88 -2.79 9.74 9.70
C LEU A 88 -2.98 8.22 9.70
N THR A 89 -1.95 7.47 9.35
CA THR A 89 -1.95 6.00 9.48
C THR A 89 -1.23 5.66 10.76
N PHE A 90 -1.89 4.95 11.66
CA PHE A 90 -1.26 4.44 12.88
C PHE A 90 -0.40 3.22 12.55
N PHE A 91 -0.95 2.30 11.78
CA PHE A 91 -0.21 1.19 11.21
C PHE A 91 -0.86 0.71 9.90
N ASN A 92 -0.03 0.18 9.02
CA ASN A 92 -0.41 -0.61 7.86
C ASN A 92 0.57 -1.78 7.76
N ILE A 93 0.08 -2.98 7.91
CA ILE A 93 0.87 -4.22 7.89
C ILE A 93 0.34 -5.08 6.76
N GLU A 94 1.20 -5.42 5.84
CA GLU A 94 0.90 -6.26 4.68
C GLU A 94 1.81 -7.48 4.72
N SER A 95 1.24 -8.66 4.60
CA SER A 95 1.96 -9.92 4.47
C SER A 95 1.68 -10.53 3.09
N TYR A 96 2.74 -10.87 2.37
CA TYR A 96 2.70 -11.51 1.06
C TYR A 96 3.64 -12.72 1.10
N PRO A 97 3.20 -13.82 1.71
CA PRO A 97 4.03 -15.01 1.78
C PRO A 97 4.32 -15.56 0.37
N ASN A 98 5.53 -16.08 0.19
CA ASN A 98 5.84 -16.80 -1.03
C ASN A 98 4.99 -18.08 -1.06
N SER A 99 4.24 -18.28 -2.13
CA SER A 99 3.60 -19.56 -2.38
C SER A 99 4.69 -20.53 -2.82
N ASP A 100 5.08 -21.44 -1.96
CA ASP A 100 5.79 -22.64 -2.39
C ASP A 100 4.79 -23.78 -2.69
N GLU A 101 5.28 -24.90 -3.25
CA GLU A 101 4.43 -26.04 -3.61
C GLU A 101 3.71 -26.66 -2.40
N TYR A 102 4.13 -26.37 -1.18
CA TYR A 102 3.66 -27.02 0.05
C TYR A 102 2.79 -26.12 0.92
N PHE A 103 2.97 -24.78 0.85
CA PHE A 103 2.26 -23.82 1.70
C PHE A 103 1.69 -22.69 0.84
N SER A 104 0.40 -22.80 0.51
CA SER A 104 -0.34 -21.70 -0.09
C SER A 104 -0.78 -20.73 1.02
N GLU A 105 0.12 -19.91 1.52
CA GLU A 105 -0.24 -18.91 2.49
C GLU A 105 -1.02 -17.76 1.84
N LEU A 106 -1.94 -17.20 2.59
CA LEU A 106 -2.79 -16.12 2.12
C LEU A 106 -2.12 -14.78 2.39
N THR A 107 -2.21 -13.88 1.43
CA THR A 107 -1.85 -12.47 1.67
C THR A 107 -2.82 -11.86 2.66
N THR A 108 -2.34 -11.01 3.54
CA THR A 108 -3.17 -10.28 4.50
C THR A 108 -2.74 -8.84 4.59
N THR A 109 -3.71 -7.94 4.74
CA THR A 109 -3.47 -6.54 5.07
C THR A 109 -4.28 -6.15 6.30
N LEU A 110 -3.64 -5.48 7.25
CA LEU A 110 -4.30 -4.86 8.40
C LEU A 110 -3.90 -3.39 8.49
N ARG A 111 -4.87 -2.50 8.48
CA ARG A 111 -4.63 -1.05 8.49
C ARG A 111 -5.56 -0.35 9.45
N LEU A 112 -5.01 0.60 10.22
CA LEU A 112 -5.75 1.54 11.06
C LEU A 112 -5.24 2.95 10.78
N GLY A 113 -6.16 3.87 10.48
CA GLY A 113 -5.78 5.25 10.21
C GLY A 113 -6.95 6.20 10.16
N ILE A 114 -6.62 7.49 10.07
CA ILE A 114 -7.56 8.57 9.78
C ILE A 114 -7.27 9.03 8.36
N GLU A 115 -8.25 8.90 7.49
CA GLU A 115 -8.13 9.28 6.08
C GLU A 115 -9.15 10.36 5.72
N GLN A 116 -8.75 11.25 4.85
CA GLN A 116 -9.67 12.18 4.25
C GLN A 116 -10.34 11.50 3.07
N VAL A 117 -11.65 11.39 3.09
CA VAL A 117 -12.42 11.01 1.90
C VAL A 117 -12.27 12.14 0.89
N LEU A 118 -11.78 11.83 -0.30
CA LEU A 118 -11.24 12.79 -1.29
C LEU A 118 -12.14 13.99 -1.61
N LEU A 119 -13.46 13.89 -1.47
CA LEU A 119 -14.39 14.99 -1.81
C LEU A 119 -14.93 15.75 -0.63
N GLN A 120 -15.09 15.11 0.50
CA GLN A 120 -15.86 15.72 1.57
C GLN A 120 -14.91 16.29 2.61
N GLU A 121 -13.89 16.91 2.48
CA GLU A 121 -13.01 17.51 3.52
C GLU A 121 -13.13 16.91 4.95
N LYS A 122 -13.93 15.84 5.08
CA LYS A 122 -14.23 15.12 6.31
C LYS A 122 -13.28 13.91 6.41
N LYS A 123 -12.81 13.67 7.60
CA LYS A 123 -11.91 12.58 7.93
C LYS A 123 -12.70 11.41 8.47
N GLU A 124 -12.31 10.20 8.11
CA GLU A 124 -12.86 8.96 8.64
C GLU A 124 -11.77 8.17 9.35
N LEU A 125 -12.07 7.67 10.54
CA LEU A 125 -11.28 6.62 11.16
C LEU A 125 -11.60 5.32 10.43
N LEU A 126 -10.60 4.67 9.89
CA LEU A 126 -10.72 3.45 9.10
C LEU A 126 -9.96 2.32 9.78
N LEU A 127 -10.66 1.22 10.06
CA LEU A 127 -10.07 -0.09 10.34
C LEU A 127 -10.35 -0.98 9.13
N TYR A 128 -9.32 -1.45 8.48
CA TYR A 128 -9.38 -2.22 7.25
C TYR A 128 -8.61 -3.53 7.43
N TYR A 129 -9.22 -4.60 6.97
CA TYR A 129 -8.60 -5.91 6.88
C TYR A 129 -8.90 -6.52 5.51
N ASP A 130 -7.90 -7.04 4.83
CA ASP A 130 -8.11 -7.89 3.67
C ASP A 130 -7.36 -9.22 3.77
N LYS A 131 -7.83 -10.16 2.97
CA LYS A 131 -7.23 -11.47 2.80
C LYS A 131 -7.36 -11.90 1.35
N GLY A 132 -6.26 -12.36 0.76
CA GLY A 132 -6.21 -12.75 -0.64
C GLY A 132 -5.26 -13.91 -0.87
N LYS A 133 -5.09 -14.28 -2.13
CA LYS A 133 -4.09 -15.26 -2.56
C LYS A 133 -3.28 -14.66 -3.70
N GLN A 134 -1.96 -14.70 -3.56
CA GLN A 134 -1.06 -14.24 -4.59
C GLN A 134 -0.82 -15.34 -5.64
N TYR A 135 -0.90 -14.95 -6.89
CA TYR A 135 -0.51 -15.76 -8.05
C TYR A 135 0.60 -15.00 -8.78
N GLU A 136 1.72 -15.66 -9.01
CA GLU A 136 2.87 -15.08 -9.69
C GLU A 136 3.06 -15.72 -11.07
N PHE A 137 3.24 -14.88 -12.08
CA PHE A 137 3.50 -15.26 -13.46
C PHE A 137 4.68 -14.42 -13.97
N GLU A 138 5.90 -14.96 -13.89
CA GLU A 138 7.13 -14.23 -14.23
C GLU A 138 7.25 -12.89 -13.49
N ALA A 139 7.08 -11.78 -14.22
CA ALA A 139 7.16 -10.41 -13.68
C ALA A 139 5.80 -9.85 -13.25
N LEU A 140 4.72 -10.62 -13.35
CA LEU A 140 3.35 -10.23 -13.03
C LEU A 140 2.88 -10.92 -11.76
N SER A 141 2.34 -10.17 -10.82
CA SER A 141 1.66 -10.68 -9.63
C SER A 141 0.19 -10.27 -9.66
N PHE A 142 -0.68 -11.20 -9.35
CA PHE A 142 -2.14 -11.04 -9.32
C PHE A 142 -2.67 -11.50 -7.97
N VAL A 143 -3.37 -10.62 -7.26
CA VAL A 143 -3.89 -10.88 -5.91
C VAL A 143 -5.38 -10.57 -5.85
N PRO A 144 -6.25 -11.56 -6.10
CA PRO A 144 -7.66 -11.44 -5.72
C PRO A 144 -7.78 -11.44 -4.21
N LYS A 145 -8.63 -10.56 -3.68
CA LYS A 145 -8.79 -10.38 -2.24
C LYS A 145 -10.23 -10.12 -1.85
N ILE A 146 -10.58 -10.53 -0.65
CA ILE A 146 -11.79 -10.11 0.06
C ILE A 146 -11.39 -9.14 1.16
N MET A 147 -12.25 -8.18 1.45
CA MET A 147 -11.98 -7.15 2.43
C MET A 147 -13.16 -6.92 3.36
N THR A 148 -12.87 -6.50 4.56
CA THR A 148 -13.86 -6.11 5.55
C THR A 148 -13.28 -5.02 6.46
N GLY A 149 -14.13 -4.30 7.13
CA GLY A 149 -13.69 -3.30 8.09
C GLY A 149 -14.79 -2.43 8.61
N PHE A 150 -14.34 -1.37 9.27
CA PHE A 150 -15.21 -0.34 9.84
C PHE A 150 -14.67 1.03 9.46
N SER A 151 -15.59 1.93 9.09
CA SER A 151 -15.29 3.35 9.03
C SER A 151 -16.14 4.08 10.06
N TYR A 152 -15.59 5.11 10.69
CA TYR A 152 -16.29 5.95 11.64
C TYR A 152 -16.03 7.41 11.32
N ARG A 153 -17.11 8.13 11.06
CA ARG A 153 -17.10 9.56 10.88
C ARG A 153 -18.17 10.20 11.76
N ASP A 154 -19.43 10.09 11.37
CA ASP A 154 -20.59 10.56 12.12
C ASP A 154 -21.32 9.37 12.78
N SER A 155 -21.13 8.18 12.22
CA SER A 155 -21.62 6.89 12.72
C SER A 155 -20.66 5.78 12.29
N ALA A 156 -20.68 4.67 13.03
CA ALA A 156 -19.93 3.48 12.66
C ALA A 156 -20.61 2.79 11.46
N LYS A 157 -19.83 2.50 10.43
CA LYS A 157 -20.26 1.80 9.22
C LYS A 157 -19.34 0.61 8.98
N ALA A 158 -19.90 -0.59 9.11
CA ALA A 158 -19.21 -1.79 8.66
C ALA A 158 -19.22 -1.84 7.13
N PHE A 159 -18.23 -2.48 6.55
CA PHE A 159 -18.19 -2.76 5.12
C PHE A 159 -17.61 -4.13 4.84
N VAL A 160 -18.01 -4.66 3.69
CA VAL A 160 -17.42 -5.85 3.08
C VAL A 160 -17.14 -5.55 1.62
N GLY A 161 -16.17 -6.25 1.03
CA GLY A 161 -15.84 -6.02 -0.35
C GLY A 161 -14.99 -7.11 -0.96
N ALA A 162 -14.75 -6.95 -2.25
CA ALA A 162 -13.83 -7.77 -3.00
C ALA A 162 -12.99 -6.88 -3.91
N GLY A 163 -11.80 -7.33 -4.24
CA GLY A 163 -10.92 -6.59 -5.11
C GLY A 163 -9.86 -7.46 -5.74
N VAL A 164 -9.10 -6.80 -6.58
CA VAL A 164 -7.94 -7.40 -7.22
C VAL A 164 -6.80 -6.38 -7.27
N MET A 165 -5.62 -6.81 -6.88
CA MET A 165 -4.39 -6.08 -7.07
C MET A 165 -3.57 -6.79 -8.13
N VAL A 166 -3.02 -6.01 -9.05
CA VAL A 166 -2.11 -6.48 -10.09
C VAL A 166 -0.83 -5.66 -9.99
N GLU A 167 0.30 -6.33 -9.92
CA GLU A 167 1.62 -5.70 -9.92
C GLU A 167 2.47 -6.25 -11.04
N LYS A 168 3.19 -5.38 -11.73
CA LYS A 168 4.14 -5.75 -12.78
C LYS A 168 5.47 -5.05 -12.57
N PHE A 169 6.53 -5.82 -12.45
CA PHE A 169 7.89 -5.31 -12.44
C PHE A 169 8.37 -5.10 -13.88
N ILE A 170 8.62 -3.84 -14.24
CA ILE A 170 9.19 -3.46 -15.55
C ILE A 170 10.71 -3.58 -15.50
N SER A 171 11.30 -3.24 -14.37
CA SER A 171 12.73 -3.33 -14.09
C SER A 171 12.97 -3.45 -12.57
N PRO A 172 14.20 -3.72 -12.09
CA PRO A 172 14.52 -3.71 -10.66
C PRO A 172 14.21 -2.37 -9.96
N LYS A 173 14.06 -1.28 -10.72
CA LYS A 173 13.80 0.06 -10.20
C LYS A 173 12.39 0.57 -10.46
N THR A 174 11.62 -0.12 -11.30
CA THR A 174 10.31 0.37 -11.79
C THR A 174 9.26 -0.72 -11.67
N TYR A 175 8.15 -0.41 -11.04
CA TYR A 175 6.99 -1.28 -11.07
C TYR A 175 5.69 -0.49 -11.25
N ILE A 176 4.69 -1.18 -11.77
CA ILE A 176 3.33 -0.69 -11.93
C ILE A 176 2.43 -1.50 -11.02
N GLN A 177 1.54 -0.83 -10.30
CA GLN A 177 0.53 -1.43 -9.46
C GLN A 177 -0.84 -0.93 -9.88
N SER A 178 -1.81 -1.84 -9.99
CA SER A 178 -3.22 -1.50 -10.19
C SER A 178 -4.06 -2.15 -9.10
N ASN A 179 -4.94 -1.37 -8.49
CA ASN A 179 -5.93 -1.85 -7.52
C ASN A 179 -7.34 -1.57 -8.03
N ASN A 180 -8.19 -2.60 -7.97
CA ASN A 180 -9.59 -2.50 -8.29
C ASN A 180 -10.39 -3.09 -7.14
N GLU A 181 -11.25 -2.30 -6.52
CA GLU A 181 -11.99 -2.66 -5.32
C GLU A 181 -13.47 -2.30 -5.46
N TYR A 182 -14.31 -3.20 -4.97
CA TYR A 182 -15.74 -3.02 -4.83
C TYR A 182 -16.09 -3.20 -3.37
N VAL A 183 -16.66 -2.18 -2.74
CA VAL A 183 -16.94 -2.14 -1.30
C VAL A 183 -18.40 -1.82 -1.10
N GLN A 184 -19.10 -2.63 -0.31
CA GLN A 184 -20.48 -2.40 0.11
C GLN A 184 -20.52 -2.08 1.60
N PHE A 185 -21.14 -0.97 1.95
CA PHE A 185 -21.33 -0.54 3.33
C PHE A 185 -22.64 -1.06 3.92
N SER A 186 -22.68 -1.21 5.24
CA SER A 186 -23.83 -1.73 5.99
C SER A 186 -25.12 -0.91 5.80
N HIS A 187 -25.02 0.36 5.40
CA HIS A 187 -26.17 1.23 5.11
C HIS A 187 -26.61 1.17 3.63
N GLY A 188 -26.05 0.24 2.84
CA GLY A 188 -26.46 -0.03 1.47
C GLY A 188 -25.69 0.72 0.38
N SER A 189 -24.87 1.72 0.71
CA SER A 189 -24.05 2.39 -0.30
C SER A 189 -22.93 1.48 -0.82
N VAL A 190 -22.57 1.71 -2.07
CA VAL A 190 -21.54 0.95 -2.79
C VAL A 190 -20.47 1.90 -3.27
N GLN A 191 -19.21 1.56 -3.00
CA GLN A 191 -18.07 2.31 -3.49
C GLN A 191 -17.22 1.44 -4.42
N LYS A 192 -16.89 1.95 -5.59
CA LYS A 192 -15.93 1.37 -6.53
C LYS A 192 -14.67 2.21 -6.52
N ARG A 193 -13.54 1.55 -6.32
CA ARG A 193 -12.22 2.19 -6.30
C ARG A 193 -11.35 1.56 -7.36
N HIS A 194 -10.74 2.39 -8.19
CA HIS A 194 -9.76 1.99 -9.17
C HIS A 194 -8.55 2.89 -9.01
N SER A 195 -7.37 2.29 -8.93
CA SER A 195 -6.14 3.06 -8.98
C SER A 195 -5.09 2.35 -9.82
N ILE A 196 -4.23 3.14 -10.44
CA ILE A 196 -3.02 2.69 -11.11
C ILE A 196 -1.88 3.59 -10.66
N ALA A 197 -0.78 2.99 -10.23
CA ALA A 197 0.40 3.70 -9.79
C ALA A 197 1.65 3.19 -10.50
N VAL A 198 2.50 4.11 -10.89
CA VAL A 198 3.85 3.83 -11.37
C VAL A 198 4.84 4.29 -10.32
N HIS A 199 5.72 3.40 -9.92
CA HIS A 199 6.75 3.66 -8.93
C HIS A 199 8.12 3.53 -9.56
N GLN A 200 8.97 4.54 -9.36
CA GLN A 200 10.33 4.60 -9.89
C GLN A 200 11.31 4.92 -8.77
N LYS A 201 12.27 4.02 -8.52
CA LYS A 201 13.43 4.32 -7.69
C LYS A 201 14.38 5.21 -8.49
N VAL A 202 14.65 6.42 -8.00
CA VAL A 202 15.50 7.41 -8.70
C VAL A 202 16.94 7.27 -8.23
N LEU A 203 17.16 7.31 -6.92
CA LEU A 203 18.46 7.12 -6.26
C LEU A 203 18.34 6.01 -5.22
N SER A 204 19.44 5.64 -4.57
CA SER A 204 19.44 4.64 -3.49
C SER A 204 18.44 4.99 -2.38
N HIS A 205 18.28 6.28 -2.09
CA HIS A 205 17.45 6.79 -1.00
C HIS A 205 16.28 7.63 -1.48
N SER A 206 15.86 7.52 -2.74
CA SER A 206 14.73 8.30 -3.23
C SER A 206 13.85 7.55 -4.23
N LYS A 207 12.55 7.90 -4.24
CA LYS A 207 11.53 7.29 -5.06
C LYS A 207 10.53 8.33 -5.56
N ILE A 208 10.10 8.20 -6.80
CA ILE A 208 8.95 8.91 -7.36
C ILE A 208 7.80 7.93 -7.50
N ALA A 209 6.59 8.37 -7.20
CA ALA A 209 5.37 7.63 -7.48
C ALA A 209 4.36 8.56 -8.15
N ILE A 210 3.74 8.08 -9.23
CA ILE A 210 2.62 8.73 -9.90
C ILE A 210 1.44 7.78 -9.79
N GLU A 211 0.36 8.25 -9.21
CA GLU A 211 -0.87 7.48 -8.99
C GLU A 211 -2.05 8.20 -9.63
N LEU A 212 -2.82 7.48 -10.42
CA LEU A 212 -4.12 7.88 -10.91
C LEU A 212 -5.18 7.10 -10.13
N SER A 213 -6.15 7.78 -9.57
CA SER A 213 -7.23 7.16 -8.82
C SER A 213 -8.60 7.64 -9.29
N HIS A 214 -9.52 6.70 -9.35
CA HIS A 214 -10.92 6.91 -9.64
C HIS A 214 -11.74 6.25 -8.54
N ILE A 215 -12.58 7.03 -7.88
CA ILE A 215 -13.51 6.55 -6.86
C ILE A 215 -14.92 6.93 -7.31
N LYS A 216 -15.79 5.93 -7.38
CA LYS A 216 -17.19 6.11 -7.68
C LYS A 216 -18.02 5.62 -6.50
N ASP A 217 -18.71 6.56 -5.90
CA ASP A 217 -19.68 6.39 -4.83
C ASP A 217 -20.95 7.16 -5.26
N GLU A 218 -21.64 7.84 -4.37
CA GLU A 218 -22.67 8.83 -4.70
C GLU A 218 -22.12 9.96 -5.59
N VAL A 219 -20.83 10.25 -5.45
CA VAL A 219 -20.10 11.25 -6.24
C VAL A 219 -18.85 10.64 -6.87
N GLU A 220 -18.67 10.90 -8.16
CA GLU A 220 -17.48 10.44 -8.90
C GLU A 220 -16.28 11.35 -8.68
N GLN A 221 -15.12 10.75 -8.41
CA GLN A 221 -13.88 11.44 -8.09
C GLN A 221 -12.73 10.91 -8.90
N ASN A 222 -12.00 11.81 -9.53
CA ASN A 222 -10.76 11.51 -10.22
C ASN A 222 -9.63 12.35 -9.63
N ALA A 223 -8.53 11.71 -9.30
CA ALA A 223 -7.34 12.38 -8.82
C ALA A 223 -6.07 11.80 -9.43
N MET A 224 -5.10 12.67 -9.67
CA MET A 224 -3.72 12.30 -9.95
C MET A 224 -2.85 12.78 -8.80
N ARG A 225 -2.04 11.88 -8.26
CA ARG A 225 -1.09 12.18 -7.19
C ARG A 225 0.33 11.94 -7.68
N ILE A 226 1.19 12.92 -7.50
CA ILE A 226 2.63 12.80 -7.76
C ILE A 226 3.33 12.94 -6.42
N ASN A 227 4.13 11.96 -6.03
CA ASN A 227 4.87 11.94 -4.77
C ASN A 227 6.36 11.72 -5.04
N TYR A 228 7.18 12.55 -4.40
CA TYR A 228 8.61 12.32 -4.26
C TYR A 228 8.92 11.98 -2.81
N ALA A 229 9.72 10.97 -2.58
CA ALA A 229 10.04 10.50 -1.24
C ALA A 229 11.55 10.32 -1.05
N LEU A 230 12.05 10.74 0.11
CA LEU A 230 13.40 10.54 0.61
C LEU A 230 13.37 9.59 1.80
N PHE A 231 14.34 8.68 1.85
CA PHE A 231 14.52 7.69 2.92
C PHE A 231 15.81 8.00 3.68
N PHE A 232 15.82 7.87 5.01
CA PHE A 232 16.99 8.06 5.89
C PHE A 232 16.91 7.21 7.14
#